data_f527bb640eb202c4513af6dfa96c5b15
#
_entry.id   f527bb640eb202c4513af6dfa96c5b15
#
_cell.length_a   1.000
_cell.length_b   1.000
_cell.length_c   1.000
_cell.angle_alpha   90.00
_cell.angle_beta   90.00
_cell.angle_gamma   90.00
#
_symmetry.space_group_name_H-M   'P 1'
#
loop_
_entity.id
_entity.type
_entity.pdbx_description
1 polymer ?
#
loop_
_entity_poly.entity_id
_entity_poly.type
_entity_poly.pdbx_seq_one_letter_code
_entity_poly.pdbx_strand_id
1 'polypeptide(L)'
;MTKQQYDNVHTAYEAAKARYEQVSRAKMSTSLVKSEQTHRLGQNEAGVRLAEAALELARLNLSYTVIIAPCDGTTGKKEILEGQLVQPGQTIVDIVDSSDLWVIANYRETQLPNIKEGAEVEITADAVPNVTFKGVVESISDATGAAFSMIPQDNATGNFVKVEQRIPVRISLKGNKPEDLKRMRAGFNVECEVKY
;
A
#
# COMPACT_ATOMS: atom_id res chain seq x y z
N MET A 1 63.54 -62.74 23.93
CA MET A 1 63.56 -61.74 22.87
C MET A 1 64.96 -61.26 22.67
N THR A 2 65.57 -61.39 21.48
CA THR A 2 66.92 -60.97 21.22
C THR A 2 66.95 -59.42 21.12
N LYS A 3 68.04 -58.76 21.44
CA LYS A 3 68.21 -57.29 21.33
C LYS A 3 67.87 -56.78 19.96
N GLN A 4 68.22 -57.51 18.91
CA GLN A 4 67.93 -57.20 17.53
C GLN A 4 66.45 -57.23 17.22
N GLN A 5 65.64 -58.10 17.79
CA GLN A 5 64.20 -58.14 17.66
C GLN A 5 63.55 -56.94 18.36
N TYR A 6 64.01 -56.54 19.49
CA TYR A 6 63.56 -55.33 20.20
C TYR A 6 63.85 -54.06 19.38
N ASP A 7 65.07 -53.91 18.87
CA ASP A 7 65.47 -52.74 18.09
C ASP A 7 64.61 -52.60 16.78
N ASN A 8 64.34 -53.75 16.13
CA ASN A 8 63.47 -53.73 14.93
C ASN A 8 62.03 -53.31 15.22
N VAL A 9 61.45 -53.83 16.30
CA VAL A 9 60.08 -53.47 16.71
C VAL A 9 60.02 -52.01 17.16
N HIS A 10 61.00 -51.54 17.89
CA HIS A 10 61.08 -50.15 18.32
C HIS A 10 61.17 -49.17 17.12
N THR A 11 62.05 -49.49 16.15
CA THR A 11 62.19 -48.69 14.93
C THR A 11 60.89 -48.68 14.14
N ALA A 12 60.19 -49.83 14.01
CA ALA A 12 58.91 -49.90 13.36
C ALA A 12 57.81 -49.11 14.08
N TYR A 13 57.83 -49.11 15.42
CA TYR A 13 56.93 -48.28 16.22
C TYR A 13 57.19 -46.78 16.02
N GLU A 14 58.39 -46.33 16.11
CA GLU A 14 58.76 -44.91 15.88
C GLU A 14 58.41 -44.45 14.46
N ALA A 15 58.64 -45.29 13.43
CA ALA A 15 58.25 -45.01 12.07
C ALA A 15 56.71 -44.91 11.90
N ALA A 16 55.97 -45.80 12.55
CA ALA A 16 54.52 -45.75 12.55
C ALA A 16 53.96 -44.52 13.25
N LYS A 17 54.56 -44.13 14.41
CA LYS A 17 54.23 -42.94 15.15
C LYS A 17 54.48 -41.67 14.33
N ALA A 18 55.63 -41.57 13.69
CA ALA A 18 55.97 -40.44 12.80
C ALA A 18 54.99 -40.32 11.63
N ARG A 19 54.56 -41.42 11.01
CA ARG A 19 53.54 -41.45 9.96
C ARG A 19 52.20 -40.98 10.50
N TYR A 20 51.78 -41.45 11.67
CA TYR A 20 50.53 -41.00 12.29
C TYR A 20 50.52 -39.48 12.54
N GLU A 21 51.60 -38.93 13.11
CA GLU A 21 51.73 -37.50 13.32
C GLU A 21 51.70 -36.70 12.02
N GLN A 22 52.37 -37.19 10.98
CA GLN A 22 52.35 -36.57 9.65
C GLN A 22 50.93 -36.54 9.04
N VAL A 23 50.22 -37.65 9.09
CA VAL A 23 48.83 -37.73 8.59
C VAL A 23 47.89 -36.87 9.43
N SER A 24 48.06 -36.82 10.74
CA SER A 24 47.30 -35.99 11.65
C SER A 24 47.48 -34.48 11.33
N ARG A 25 48.74 -34.05 11.11
CA ARG A 25 49.01 -32.67 10.69
C ARG A 25 48.44 -32.36 9.30
N ALA A 26 48.54 -33.27 8.35
CA ALA A 26 47.93 -33.12 7.03
C ALA A 26 46.38 -33.00 7.11
N LYS A 27 45.73 -33.82 7.94
CA LYS A 27 44.29 -33.70 8.20
C LYS A 27 43.94 -32.33 8.78
N MET A 28 44.69 -31.82 9.75
CA MET A 28 44.50 -30.51 10.35
C MET A 28 44.66 -29.37 9.33
N SER A 29 45.69 -29.42 8.50
CA SER A 29 45.92 -28.40 7.45
C SER A 29 44.78 -28.43 6.41
N THR A 30 44.28 -29.62 6.01
CA THR A 30 43.18 -29.75 5.08
C THR A 30 41.90 -29.18 5.67
N SER A 31 41.64 -29.38 6.98
CA SER A 31 40.45 -28.81 7.65
C SER A 31 40.51 -27.28 7.72
N LEU A 32 41.70 -26.70 7.93
CA LEU A 32 41.90 -25.23 7.90
C LEU A 32 41.63 -24.66 6.50
N VAL A 33 42.17 -25.29 5.45
CA VAL A 33 41.94 -24.88 4.08
C VAL A 33 40.46 -24.96 3.74
N LYS A 34 39.77 -26.03 4.15
CA LYS A 34 38.32 -26.14 3.96
C LYS A 34 37.55 -25.00 4.63
N SER A 35 37.91 -24.68 5.88
CA SER A 35 37.31 -23.58 6.63
C SER A 35 37.55 -22.24 5.93
N GLU A 36 38.77 -21.97 5.47
CA GLU A 36 39.09 -20.76 4.70
C GLU A 36 38.26 -20.66 3.41
N GLN A 37 38.14 -21.75 2.66
CA GLN A 37 37.33 -21.76 1.43
C GLN A 37 35.85 -21.51 1.73
N THR A 38 35.32 -22.05 2.84
CA THR A 38 33.93 -21.80 3.26
C THR A 38 33.71 -20.32 3.60
N HIS A 39 34.67 -19.70 4.31
CA HIS A 39 34.61 -18.26 4.60
C HIS A 39 34.68 -17.41 3.32
N ARG A 40 35.52 -17.79 2.36
CA ARG A 40 35.60 -17.11 1.06
C ARG A 40 34.32 -17.23 0.25
N LEU A 41 33.69 -18.40 0.26
CA LEU A 41 32.37 -18.58 -0.35
C LEU A 41 31.33 -17.66 0.30
N GLY A 42 31.25 -17.62 1.63
CA GLY A 42 30.34 -16.73 2.32
C GLY A 42 30.58 -15.24 2.04
N GLN A 43 31.84 -14.82 1.88
CA GLN A 43 32.17 -13.46 1.47
C GLN A 43 31.72 -13.16 0.05
N ASN A 44 31.95 -14.08 -0.88
CA ASN A 44 31.52 -13.92 -2.28
C ASN A 44 29.99 -13.88 -2.40
N GLU A 45 29.28 -14.75 -1.67
CA GLU A 45 27.82 -14.73 -1.61
C GLU A 45 27.28 -13.42 -1.02
N ALA A 46 27.93 -12.87 0.00
CA ALA A 46 27.57 -11.57 0.54
C ALA A 46 27.82 -10.45 -0.48
N GLY A 47 28.92 -10.54 -1.24
CA GLY A 47 29.21 -9.62 -2.35
C GLY A 47 28.17 -9.66 -3.46
N VAL A 48 27.72 -10.85 -3.84
CA VAL A 48 26.64 -11.02 -4.84
C VAL A 48 25.34 -10.38 -4.34
N ARG A 49 24.94 -10.67 -3.09
CA ARG A 49 23.72 -10.07 -2.51
C ARG A 49 23.79 -8.54 -2.45
N LEU A 50 24.96 -7.99 -2.15
CA LEU A 50 25.17 -6.54 -2.18
C LEU A 50 24.99 -5.96 -3.59
N ALA A 51 25.55 -6.62 -4.60
CA ALA A 51 25.42 -6.20 -6.00
C ALA A 51 23.96 -6.33 -6.51
N GLU A 52 23.25 -7.38 -6.11
CA GLU A 52 21.83 -7.57 -6.41
C GLU A 52 20.97 -6.46 -5.79
N ALA A 53 21.19 -6.13 -4.52
CA ALA A 53 20.49 -5.03 -3.86
C ALA A 53 20.77 -3.67 -4.53
N ALA A 54 22.00 -3.42 -4.96
CA ALA A 54 22.35 -2.21 -5.69
C ALA A 54 21.66 -2.16 -7.07
N LEU A 55 21.55 -3.29 -7.75
CA LEU A 55 20.84 -3.42 -9.03
C LEU A 55 19.34 -3.14 -8.85
N GLU A 56 18.71 -3.70 -7.80
CA GLU A 56 17.29 -3.44 -7.51
C GLU A 56 17.04 -1.96 -7.19
N LEU A 57 17.91 -1.34 -6.42
CA LEU A 57 17.83 0.10 -6.14
C LEU A 57 17.93 0.94 -7.43
N ALA A 58 18.86 0.58 -8.33
CA ALA A 58 18.99 1.26 -9.61
C ALA A 58 17.76 1.07 -10.51
N ARG A 59 17.17 -0.13 -10.53
CA ARG A 59 15.92 -0.42 -11.25
C ARG A 59 14.74 0.36 -10.67
N LEU A 60 14.64 0.45 -9.35
CA LEU A 60 13.62 1.24 -8.67
C LEU A 60 13.74 2.73 -9.05
N ASN A 61 14.94 3.29 -9.00
CA ASN A 61 15.18 4.67 -9.41
C ASN A 61 14.83 4.90 -10.89
N LEU A 62 15.12 3.93 -11.76
CA LEU A 62 14.71 3.99 -13.16
C LEU A 62 13.19 3.92 -13.31
N SER A 63 12.49 3.10 -12.52
CA SER A 63 11.02 3.01 -12.59
C SER A 63 10.34 4.33 -12.23
N TYR A 64 10.93 5.14 -11.35
CA TYR A 64 10.40 6.47 -11.01
C TYR A 64 10.51 7.50 -12.14
N THR A 65 11.28 7.24 -13.19
CA THR A 65 11.34 8.13 -14.35
C THR A 65 10.11 8.01 -15.25
N VAL A 66 9.31 6.94 -15.09
CA VAL A 66 8.08 6.71 -15.86
C VAL A 66 6.92 6.65 -14.88
N ILE A 67 6.07 7.69 -14.90
CA ILE A 67 4.90 7.78 -14.04
C ILE A 67 3.71 7.18 -14.78
N ILE A 68 3.16 6.11 -14.22
CA ILE A 68 2.04 5.36 -14.79
C ILE A 68 0.79 5.68 -13.99
N ALA A 69 -0.36 5.83 -14.68
CA ALA A 69 -1.66 5.98 -14.04
C ALA A 69 -2.00 4.75 -13.17
N PRO A 70 -2.40 4.92 -11.90
CA PRO A 70 -2.70 3.80 -11.01
C PRO A 70 -4.05 3.13 -11.32
N CYS A 71 -4.95 3.83 -12.01
CA CYS A 71 -6.29 3.35 -12.37
C CYS A 71 -6.74 3.94 -13.71
N ASP A 72 -7.76 3.35 -14.28
CA ASP A 72 -8.47 3.90 -15.42
C ASP A 72 -9.33 5.09 -14.95
N GLY A 73 -9.34 6.16 -15.73
CA GLY A 73 -10.12 7.35 -15.36
C GLY A 73 -9.91 8.53 -16.30
N THR A 74 -10.52 9.64 -15.96
CA THR A 74 -10.32 10.90 -16.68
C THR A 74 -9.34 11.78 -15.93
N THR A 75 -8.32 12.25 -16.64
CA THR A 75 -7.33 13.17 -16.05
C THR A 75 -7.92 14.56 -15.86
N GLY A 76 -7.65 15.15 -14.71
CA GLY A 76 -7.97 16.52 -14.42
C GLY A 76 -6.99 17.51 -15.07
N LYS A 77 -6.85 18.69 -14.47
CA LYS A 77 -5.91 19.71 -14.94
C LYS A 77 -4.48 19.25 -14.66
N LYS A 78 -3.62 19.30 -15.69
CA LYS A 78 -2.19 19.10 -15.53
C LYS A 78 -1.58 20.31 -14.81
N GLU A 79 -0.95 20.10 -13.67
CA GLU A 79 -0.38 21.17 -12.85
C GLU A 79 1.11 21.44 -13.11
N ILE A 80 1.75 20.58 -13.89
CA ILE A 80 3.19 20.68 -14.20
C ILE A 80 3.44 21.00 -15.66
N LEU A 81 4.55 21.72 -15.92
CA LEU A 81 5.02 22.07 -17.25
C LEU A 81 6.31 21.31 -17.58
N GLU A 82 6.58 21.14 -18.89
CA GLU A 82 7.84 20.58 -19.34
C GLU A 82 9.02 21.46 -18.91
N GLY A 83 10.08 20.84 -18.40
CA GLY A 83 11.25 21.55 -17.86
C GLY A 83 11.12 22.00 -16.40
N GLN A 84 9.97 21.80 -15.77
CA GLN A 84 9.78 22.11 -14.37
C GLN A 84 10.42 21.03 -13.46
N LEU A 85 11.09 21.46 -12.40
CA LEU A 85 11.59 20.58 -11.36
C LEU A 85 10.41 20.01 -10.54
N VAL A 86 10.30 18.68 -10.48
CA VAL A 86 9.30 17.99 -9.69
C VAL A 86 9.95 17.46 -8.41
N GLN A 87 9.30 17.69 -7.28
CA GLN A 87 9.77 17.20 -5.98
C GLN A 87 8.97 15.96 -5.53
N PRO A 88 9.56 15.10 -4.71
CA PRO A 88 8.83 13.98 -4.10
C PRO A 88 7.60 14.46 -3.33
N GLY A 89 6.44 13.84 -3.57
CA GLY A 89 5.17 14.23 -2.95
C GLY A 89 4.40 15.35 -3.67
N GLN A 90 4.95 15.91 -4.76
CA GLN A 90 4.24 16.91 -5.55
C GLN A 90 3.17 16.25 -6.43
N THR A 91 1.95 16.80 -6.40
CA THR A 91 0.87 16.39 -7.31
C THR A 91 1.21 16.77 -8.74
N ILE A 92 1.06 15.83 -9.65
CA ILE A 92 1.33 16.01 -11.09
C ILE A 92 0.02 16.23 -11.84
N VAL A 93 -0.94 15.35 -11.60
CA VAL A 93 -2.27 15.35 -12.21
C VAL A 93 -3.20 14.52 -11.33
N ASP A 94 -4.43 14.97 -11.20
CA ASP A 94 -5.48 14.20 -10.54
C ASP A 94 -6.17 13.29 -11.54
N ILE A 95 -6.46 12.06 -11.14
CA ILE A 95 -7.24 11.10 -11.94
C ILE A 95 -8.56 10.87 -11.24
N VAL A 96 -9.65 11.13 -11.95
CA VAL A 96 -11.00 10.85 -11.47
C VAL A 96 -11.45 9.52 -12.05
N ASP A 97 -11.61 8.54 -11.17
CA ASP A 97 -12.22 7.26 -11.52
C ASP A 97 -13.74 7.47 -11.62
N SER A 98 -14.28 7.24 -12.81
CA SER A 98 -15.71 7.33 -13.07
C SER A 98 -16.43 5.98 -12.94
N SER A 99 -15.73 4.92 -12.59
CA SER A 99 -16.32 3.57 -12.49
C SER A 99 -17.15 3.38 -11.21
N ASP A 100 -16.79 4.09 -10.14
CA ASP A 100 -17.46 4.01 -8.84
C ASP A 100 -17.92 5.39 -8.37
N LEU A 101 -19.13 5.77 -8.81
CA LEU A 101 -19.76 7.02 -8.44
C LEU A 101 -20.70 6.80 -7.25
N TRP A 102 -20.59 7.67 -6.26
CA TRP A 102 -21.52 7.70 -5.13
C TRP A 102 -21.98 9.14 -4.86
N VAL A 103 -23.09 9.26 -4.15
CA VAL A 103 -23.62 10.54 -3.69
C VAL A 103 -23.48 10.64 -2.18
N ILE A 104 -23.06 11.80 -1.70
CA ILE A 104 -23.09 12.14 -0.29
C ILE A 104 -24.25 13.11 -0.07
N ALA A 105 -25.33 12.61 0.52
CA ALA A 105 -26.50 13.41 0.86
C ALA A 105 -26.44 13.83 2.32
N ASN A 106 -26.57 15.13 2.57
CA ASN A 106 -26.53 15.70 3.94
C ASN A 106 -27.96 15.88 4.48
N TYR A 107 -28.48 14.85 5.15
CA TYR A 107 -29.81 14.90 5.77
C TYR A 107 -29.78 15.60 7.13
N ARG A 108 -30.91 16.20 7.50
CA ARG A 108 -31.09 16.79 8.82
C ARG A 108 -31.24 15.68 9.88
N GLU A 109 -30.79 15.93 11.09
CA GLU A 109 -30.94 15.01 12.22
C GLU A 109 -32.41 14.55 12.39
N THR A 110 -33.38 15.46 12.17
CA THR A 110 -34.82 15.19 12.28
C THR A 110 -35.36 14.22 11.21
N GLN A 111 -34.67 14.05 10.08
CA GLN A 111 -35.06 13.16 8.97
C GLN A 111 -34.47 11.74 9.13
N LEU A 112 -33.41 11.62 9.91
CA LEU A 112 -32.64 10.37 10.05
C LEU A 112 -33.44 9.16 10.55
N PRO A 113 -34.41 9.29 11.47
CA PRO A 113 -35.18 8.14 11.96
C PRO A 113 -35.91 7.37 10.86
N ASN A 114 -36.19 8.03 9.74
CA ASN A 114 -36.90 7.44 8.61
C ASN A 114 -35.96 6.86 7.55
N ILE A 115 -34.63 7.08 7.67
CA ILE A 115 -33.62 6.63 6.70
C ILE A 115 -32.92 5.40 7.27
N LYS A 116 -32.92 4.30 6.53
CA LYS A 116 -32.25 3.06 6.90
C LYS A 116 -31.27 2.65 5.80
N GLU A 117 -30.23 1.95 6.20
CA GLU A 117 -29.34 1.30 5.22
C GLU A 117 -30.15 0.34 4.34
N GLY A 118 -29.88 0.36 3.05
CA GLY A 118 -30.63 -0.39 2.05
C GLY A 118 -31.89 0.31 1.52
N ALA A 119 -32.27 1.50 2.03
CA ALA A 119 -33.41 2.24 1.50
C ALA A 119 -33.15 2.72 0.06
N GLU A 120 -34.19 2.67 -0.76
CA GLU A 120 -34.16 3.19 -2.14
C GLU A 120 -34.23 4.72 -2.13
N VAL A 121 -33.43 5.33 -2.98
CA VAL A 121 -33.35 6.78 -3.13
C VAL A 121 -33.52 7.15 -4.61
N GLU A 122 -34.38 8.10 -4.89
CA GLU A 122 -34.44 8.75 -6.20
C GLU A 122 -33.51 9.97 -6.20
N ILE A 123 -32.70 10.08 -7.24
CA ILE A 123 -31.68 11.11 -7.35
C ILE A 123 -31.87 11.84 -8.65
N THR A 124 -32.00 13.15 -8.57
CA THR A 124 -32.07 14.02 -9.73
C THR A 124 -30.87 14.97 -9.73
N ALA A 125 -30.29 15.15 -10.91
CA ALA A 125 -29.13 16.03 -11.08
C ALA A 125 -29.46 17.17 -12.03
N ASP A 126 -29.20 18.39 -11.65
CA ASP A 126 -29.46 19.59 -12.46
C ASP A 126 -28.73 19.53 -13.81
N ALA A 127 -27.54 18.96 -13.83
CA ALA A 127 -26.72 18.82 -15.02
C ALA A 127 -27.23 17.76 -16.02
N VAL A 128 -28.14 16.87 -15.59
CA VAL A 128 -28.71 15.79 -16.43
C VAL A 128 -30.24 15.84 -16.36
N PRO A 129 -30.87 16.80 -17.02
CA PRO A 129 -32.31 16.96 -16.95
C PRO A 129 -33.05 15.76 -17.56
N ASN A 130 -34.23 15.47 -17.03
CA ASN A 130 -35.11 14.39 -17.47
C ASN A 130 -34.59 12.96 -17.24
N VAL A 131 -33.58 12.78 -16.36
CA VAL A 131 -33.11 11.47 -15.94
C VAL A 131 -33.16 11.40 -14.41
N THR A 132 -33.88 10.39 -13.92
CA THR A 132 -33.90 10.06 -12.49
C THR A 132 -33.01 8.85 -12.27
N PHE A 133 -31.99 8.99 -11.44
CA PHE A 133 -31.13 7.91 -11.07
C PHE A 133 -31.68 7.20 -9.84
N LYS A 134 -31.46 5.90 -9.80
CA LYS A 134 -31.76 5.09 -8.61
C LYS A 134 -30.52 4.93 -7.77
N GLY A 135 -30.65 5.15 -6.48
CA GLY A 135 -29.62 4.92 -5.50
C GLY A 135 -30.09 4.02 -4.37
N VAL A 136 -29.14 3.47 -3.66
CA VAL A 136 -29.40 2.71 -2.42
C VAL A 136 -28.52 3.28 -1.33
N VAL A 137 -29.09 3.52 -0.16
CA VAL A 137 -28.34 3.95 1.03
C VAL A 137 -27.32 2.86 1.39
N GLU A 138 -26.05 3.16 1.25
CA GLU A 138 -24.96 2.25 1.54
C GLU A 138 -24.54 2.33 3.00
N SER A 139 -24.40 3.53 3.53
CA SER A 139 -24.04 3.77 4.93
C SER A 139 -24.50 5.13 5.40
N ILE A 140 -24.76 5.22 6.70
CA ILE A 140 -25.10 6.44 7.41
C ILE A 140 -23.93 6.74 8.35
N SER A 141 -23.46 7.99 8.35
CA SER A 141 -22.35 8.38 9.23
C SER A 141 -22.79 8.40 10.69
N ASP A 142 -21.98 7.86 11.58
CA ASP A 142 -22.19 7.91 13.04
C ASP A 142 -21.91 9.29 13.65
N ALA A 143 -21.40 10.24 12.84
CA ALA A 143 -21.08 11.58 13.30
C ALA A 143 -21.63 12.65 12.36
N THR A 144 -21.99 13.79 12.96
CA THR A 144 -22.47 14.95 12.21
C THR A 144 -21.32 15.62 11.44
N GLY A 145 -21.64 16.33 10.33
CA GLY A 145 -20.65 17.07 9.57
C GLY A 145 -19.88 18.11 10.42
N ALA A 146 -20.49 18.63 11.47
CA ALA A 146 -19.85 19.56 12.39
C ALA A 146 -18.74 18.89 13.24
N ALA A 147 -18.87 17.60 13.56
CA ALA A 147 -17.87 16.85 14.31
C ALA A 147 -16.57 16.63 13.51
N PHE A 148 -16.64 16.64 12.17
CA PHE A 148 -15.50 16.53 11.25
C PHE A 148 -14.94 17.88 10.82
N SER A 149 -15.52 19.01 11.30
CA SER A 149 -15.05 20.34 10.94
C SER A 149 -13.71 20.63 11.63
N MET A 150 -12.75 21.15 10.88
CA MET A 150 -11.47 21.62 11.44
C MET A 150 -11.62 22.79 12.43
N ILE A 151 -12.76 23.48 12.38
CA ILE A 151 -13.09 24.58 13.31
C ILE A 151 -14.41 24.18 14.01
N PRO A 152 -14.34 23.59 15.19
CA PRO A 152 -15.54 23.32 15.98
C PRO A 152 -16.26 24.62 16.32
N GLN A 153 -17.58 24.66 16.17
CA GLN A 153 -18.36 25.79 16.65
C GLN A 153 -18.47 25.70 18.18
N ASP A 154 -17.60 26.41 18.88
CA ASP A 154 -17.68 26.52 20.33
C ASP A 154 -18.62 27.66 20.73
N ASN A 155 -19.63 27.33 21.49
CA ASN A 155 -20.59 28.31 22.04
C ASN A 155 -20.06 28.92 23.37
N ALA A 156 -18.83 29.49 23.33
CA ALA A 156 -18.17 30.05 24.51
C ALA A 156 -18.87 31.31 25.10
N THR A 157 -19.87 31.87 24.43
CA THR A 157 -20.54 33.12 24.81
C THR A 157 -21.81 32.97 25.64
N GLY A 158 -22.15 31.76 26.09
CA GLY A 158 -23.25 31.53 27.03
C GLY A 158 -24.68 31.55 26.49
N ASN A 159 -24.89 31.91 25.21
CA ASN A 159 -26.17 31.80 24.52
C ASN A 159 -26.20 30.53 23.70
N PHE A 160 -26.88 29.51 24.18
CA PHE A 160 -27.09 28.25 23.40
C PHE A 160 -28.16 28.49 22.33
N VAL A 161 -27.74 28.54 21.08
CA VAL A 161 -28.64 28.49 19.91
C VAL A 161 -28.57 27.06 19.36
N LYS A 162 -29.71 26.36 19.39
CA LYS A 162 -29.82 25.03 18.78
C LYS A 162 -29.63 25.15 17.27
N VAL A 163 -28.47 24.78 16.75
CA VAL A 163 -28.17 24.68 15.31
C VAL A 163 -28.54 23.29 14.84
N GLU A 164 -29.35 23.19 13.81
CA GLU A 164 -29.73 21.91 13.21
C GLU A 164 -28.53 21.25 12.57
N GLN A 165 -28.19 20.05 13.04
CA GLN A 165 -27.05 19.27 12.55
C GLN A 165 -27.42 18.48 11.30
N ARG A 166 -26.42 18.29 10.43
CA ARG A 166 -26.58 17.47 9.23
C ARG A 166 -25.67 16.25 9.31
N ILE A 167 -26.19 15.12 8.89
CA ILE A 167 -25.51 13.83 8.89
C ILE A 167 -25.28 13.41 7.46
N PRO A 168 -24.04 13.14 7.03
CA PRO A 168 -23.75 12.66 5.71
C PRO A 168 -24.15 11.19 5.56
N VAL A 169 -24.90 10.92 4.49
CA VAL A 169 -25.36 9.58 4.12
C VAL A 169 -24.75 9.27 2.76
N ARG A 170 -24.10 8.14 2.66
CA ARG A 170 -23.52 7.65 1.41
C ARG A 170 -24.54 6.83 0.65
N ILE A 171 -24.77 7.20 -0.60
CA ILE A 171 -25.74 6.56 -1.48
C ILE A 171 -25.00 6.03 -2.70
N SER A 172 -25.11 4.72 -2.94
CA SER A 172 -24.52 4.05 -4.09
C SER A 172 -25.44 4.20 -5.30
N LEU A 173 -24.87 4.50 -6.47
CA LEU A 173 -25.59 4.62 -7.76
C LEU A 173 -25.66 3.30 -8.55
N LYS A 174 -25.44 2.15 -7.91
CA LYS A 174 -25.45 0.84 -8.54
C LYS A 174 -26.84 0.54 -9.15
N GLY A 175 -26.84 -0.08 -10.32
CA GLY A 175 -28.10 -0.48 -11.00
C GLY A 175 -28.63 0.51 -12.03
N ASN A 176 -27.98 1.63 -12.27
CA ASN A 176 -28.35 2.59 -13.33
C ASN A 176 -27.71 2.20 -14.67
N LYS A 177 -28.26 2.71 -15.75
CA LYS A 177 -27.74 2.49 -17.10
C LYS A 177 -26.35 3.13 -17.22
N PRO A 178 -25.35 2.43 -17.78
CA PRO A 178 -24.00 2.96 -17.91
C PRO A 178 -23.91 4.21 -18.79
N GLU A 179 -24.85 4.40 -19.73
CA GLU A 179 -24.92 5.59 -20.57
C GLU A 179 -25.30 6.84 -19.78
N ASP A 180 -26.25 6.70 -18.84
CA ASP A 180 -26.69 7.80 -17.98
C ASP A 180 -25.61 8.13 -16.93
N LEU A 181 -24.96 7.11 -16.36
CA LEU A 181 -23.85 7.30 -15.42
C LEU A 181 -22.66 8.04 -16.05
N LYS A 182 -22.35 7.82 -17.31
CA LYS A 182 -21.30 8.57 -18.04
C LYS A 182 -21.57 10.07 -18.15
N ARG A 183 -22.83 10.50 -17.99
CA ARG A 183 -23.22 11.92 -17.98
C ARG A 183 -23.04 12.56 -16.61
N MET A 184 -22.99 11.75 -15.55
CA MET A 184 -22.68 12.20 -14.19
C MET A 184 -21.19 12.50 -14.04
N ARG A 185 -20.87 13.51 -13.27
CA ARG A 185 -19.49 13.86 -12.94
C ARG A 185 -19.36 14.14 -11.45
N ALA A 186 -18.19 13.82 -10.89
CA ALA A 186 -17.89 14.19 -9.53
C ALA A 186 -18.01 15.72 -9.34
N GLY A 187 -18.64 16.13 -8.25
CA GLY A 187 -18.85 17.54 -7.92
C GLY A 187 -20.18 18.13 -8.41
N PHE A 188 -21.04 17.35 -9.08
CA PHE A 188 -22.38 17.82 -9.40
C PHE A 188 -23.27 17.93 -8.16
N ASN A 189 -24.13 18.94 -8.14
CA ASN A 189 -25.20 19.03 -7.16
C ASN A 189 -26.37 18.12 -7.57
N VAL A 190 -26.91 17.43 -6.59
CA VAL A 190 -28.02 16.49 -6.78
C VAL A 190 -29.05 16.66 -5.68
N GLU A 191 -30.33 16.42 -6.02
CA GLU A 191 -31.38 16.30 -5.05
C GLU A 191 -31.72 14.81 -4.84
N CYS A 192 -31.91 14.43 -3.58
CA CYS A 192 -32.14 13.04 -3.19
C CYS A 192 -33.43 12.90 -2.41
N GLU A 193 -34.36 12.10 -2.93
CA GLU A 193 -35.60 11.72 -2.26
C GLU A 193 -35.56 10.27 -1.82
N VAL A 194 -35.60 10.04 -0.50
CA VAL A 194 -35.68 8.69 0.08
C VAL A 194 -37.13 8.22 0.04
N LYS A 195 -37.38 7.03 -0.50
CA LYS A 195 -38.68 6.35 -0.41
C LYS A 195 -38.74 5.56 0.89
N TYR A 196 -39.72 5.91 1.71
CA TYR A 196 -39.98 5.25 2.99
C TYR A 196 -40.89 4.04 2.84
#